data_9b281b4c373242e5de64ebd0cca45221
#
_entry.id   9b281b4c373242e5de64ebd0cca45221
#
_cell.length_a   1.000
_cell.length_b   1.000
_cell.length_c   1.000
_cell.angle_alpha   90.00
_cell.angle_beta   90.00
_cell.angle_gamma   90.00
#
_symmetry.space_group_name_H-M   'P 1'
#
loop_
_entity.id
_entity.type
_entity.pdbx_description
1 polymer ?
#
loop_
_entity_poly.entity_id
_entity_poly.type
_entity_poly.pdbx_seq_one_letter_code
_entity_poly.pdbx_strand_id
1 'polypeptide(L)'
;MDEKLKTIIDESKSIVFFGGAGVSTESNIPDFRSEKGLYHAQQEYGRSPEEMLSHTFFMQHMKTFYDYYKKNLLYPDAQPNKAHLALAKLEAEGKVKAVVTQNIDGLHQKAGSKTVYELHGSVLRNYCMKCHTFHSLEDVMDPEVCDEDGIPRCKVCGGIVKPDVVLYEEALDEDCINGAVEAIAAAYTLIIGGTSLVVYPAAGLIRYFRGKNLVLINKSVTPYDDKADLVIHDAIGKVMEY
;
A
#
# COMPACT_ATOMS: atom_id res chain seq x y z
N MET A 1 -15.99 -12.92 -12.44
CA MET A 1 -16.50 -11.95 -11.43
C MET A 1 -17.80 -12.46 -10.83
N ASP A 2 -18.01 -12.24 -9.53
CA ASP A 2 -19.31 -12.51 -8.86
C ASP A 2 -20.42 -11.67 -9.48
N GLU A 3 -21.61 -12.26 -9.73
CA GLU A 3 -22.73 -11.57 -10.42
C GLU A 3 -23.26 -10.38 -9.63
N LYS A 4 -23.32 -10.47 -8.30
CA LYS A 4 -23.78 -9.36 -7.45
C LYS A 4 -22.76 -8.21 -7.43
N LEU A 5 -21.47 -8.54 -7.39
CA LEU A 5 -20.41 -7.55 -7.52
C LEU A 5 -20.47 -6.82 -8.87
N LYS A 6 -20.66 -7.59 -9.95
CA LYS A 6 -20.81 -7.01 -11.29
C LYS A 6 -21.97 -6.04 -11.35
N THR A 7 -23.14 -6.43 -10.84
CA THR A 7 -24.31 -5.56 -10.80
C THR A 7 -24.03 -4.26 -10.03
N ILE A 8 -23.38 -4.36 -8.86
CA ILE A 8 -23.01 -3.18 -8.05
C ILE A 8 -22.06 -2.27 -8.85
N ILE A 9 -21.06 -2.82 -9.51
CA ILE A 9 -20.11 -2.05 -10.34
C ILE A 9 -20.83 -1.38 -11.51
N ASP A 10 -21.72 -2.10 -12.20
CA ASP A 10 -22.45 -1.58 -13.37
C ASP A 10 -23.38 -0.42 -13.00
N GLU A 11 -24.06 -0.51 -11.87
CA GLU A 11 -24.97 0.53 -11.35
C GLU A 11 -24.24 1.70 -10.68
N SER A 12 -22.97 1.54 -10.32
CA SER A 12 -22.22 2.56 -9.59
C SER A 12 -21.84 3.74 -10.49
N LYS A 13 -22.10 4.94 -9.98
CA LYS A 13 -21.74 6.22 -10.63
C LYS A 13 -20.33 6.67 -10.25
N SER A 14 -19.87 6.31 -9.05
CA SER A 14 -18.53 6.59 -8.57
C SER A 14 -18.10 5.49 -7.60
N ILE A 15 -16.97 4.90 -7.86
CA ILE A 15 -16.37 3.84 -7.04
C ILE A 15 -15.06 4.38 -6.49
N VAL A 16 -14.82 4.18 -5.20
CA VAL A 16 -13.49 4.29 -4.60
C VAL A 16 -13.07 2.93 -4.12
N PHE A 17 -11.83 2.59 -4.39
CA PHE A 17 -11.21 1.37 -3.88
C PHE A 17 -10.31 1.69 -2.70
N PHE A 18 -10.43 0.91 -1.62
CA PHE A 18 -9.55 0.99 -0.45
C PHE A 18 -8.83 -0.34 -0.27
N GLY A 19 -7.50 -0.34 -0.43
CA GLY A 19 -6.68 -1.56 -0.48
C GLY A 19 -5.57 -1.63 0.56
N GLY A 20 -5.14 -2.88 0.83
CA GLY A 20 -3.97 -3.18 1.66
C GLY A 20 -3.10 -4.29 1.05
N ALA A 21 -2.18 -4.85 1.84
CA ALA A 21 -1.14 -5.77 1.39
C ALA A 21 -1.69 -7.03 0.67
N GLY A 22 -2.88 -7.49 1.05
CA GLY A 22 -3.55 -8.61 0.39
C GLY A 22 -3.84 -8.41 -1.10
N VAL A 23 -3.89 -7.15 -1.59
CA VAL A 23 -4.03 -6.85 -3.03
C VAL A 23 -2.80 -7.30 -3.81
N SER A 24 -1.61 -7.20 -3.23
CA SER A 24 -0.33 -7.49 -3.91
C SER A 24 0.18 -8.91 -3.70
N THR A 25 -0.51 -9.73 -2.92
CA THR A 25 -0.10 -11.14 -2.70
C THR A 25 -0.10 -11.97 -3.98
N GLU A 26 -1.00 -11.68 -4.93
CA GLU A 26 -1.03 -12.30 -6.25
C GLU A 26 0.00 -11.70 -7.23
N SER A 27 0.77 -10.72 -6.78
CA SER A 27 1.96 -10.15 -7.45
C SER A 27 3.28 -10.64 -6.82
N ASN A 28 3.23 -11.69 -5.99
CA ASN A 28 4.35 -12.26 -5.23
C ASN A 28 4.97 -11.30 -4.19
N ILE A 29 4.23 -10.31 -3.73
CA ILE A 29 4.60 -9.48 -2.59
C ILE A 29 3.91 -10.06 -1.36
N PRO A 30 4.65 -10.60 -0.37
CA PRO A 30 4.05 -11.20 0.81
C PRO A 30 3.34 -10.16 1.68
N ASP A 31 2.27 -10.58 2.34
CA ASP A 31 1.65 -9.79 3.39
C ASP A 31 2.55 -9.82 4.64
N PHE A 32 2.95 -8.66 5.14
CA PHE A 32 3.79 -8.50 6.34
C PHE A 32 3.25 -9.19 7.58
N ARG A 33 1.93 -9.32 7.68
CA ARG A 33 1.23 -9.91 8.82
C ARG A 33 0.92 -11.38 8.64
N SER A 34 1.26 -11.96 7.50
CA SER A 34 1.23 -13.40 7.35
C SER A 34 2.21 -14.02 8.36
N GLU A 35 1.88 -15.23 8.84
CA GLU A 35 2.76 -16.00 9.73
C GLU A 35 4.20 -16.07 9.18
N LYS A 36 4.35 -16.16 7.86
CA LYS A 36 5.67 -16.18 7.21
C LYS A 36 6.43 -14.86 7.36
N GLY A 37 5.76 -13.71 7.18
CA GLY A 37 6.40 -12.39 7.31
C GLY A 37 6.84 -12.10 8.75
N LEU A 38 5.95 -12.32 9.73
CA LEU A 38 6.23 -12.17 11.15
C LEU A 38 7.33 -13.14 11.62
N TYR A 39 7.26 -14.39 11.17
CA TYR A 39 8.21 -15.43 11.54
C TYR A 39 9.63 -15.12 11.05
N HIS A 40 9.78 -14.65 9.81
CA HIS A 40 11.10 -14.31 9.26
C HIS A 40 11.76 -13.14 10.02
N ALA A 41 11.04 -12.07 10.30
CA ALA A 41 11.58 -10.93 11.03
C ALA A 41 12.01 -11.35 12.45
N GLN A 42 11.19 -12.13 13.15
CA GLN A 42 11.49 -12.62 14.50
C GLN A 42 12.67 -13.59 14.51
N GLN A 43 12.77 -14.50 13.53
CA GLN A 43 13.87 -15.46 13.47
C GLN A 43 15.21 -14.82 13.11
N GLU A 44 15.21 -13.91 12.13
CA GLU A 44 16.45 -13.36 11.57
C GLU A 44 16.98 -12.19 12.40
N TYR A 45 16.07 -11.33 12.91
CA TYR A 45 16.45 -10.10 13.61
C TYR A 45 16.05 -10.06 15.09
N GLY A 46 15.29 -11.05 15.57
CA GLY A 46 14.82 -11.10 16.96
C GLY A 46 13.80 -10.02 17.32
N ARG A 47 13.18 -9.38 16.32
CA ARG A 47 12.29 -8.22 16.47
C ARG A 47 11.06 -8.36 15.58
N SER A 48 9.98 -7.64 15.89
CA SER A 48 8.79 -7.61 15.05
C SER A 48 9.02 -6.73 13.81
N PRO A 49 8.27 -6.95 12.70
CA PRO A 49 8.30 -6.04 11.55
C PRO A 49 7.96 -4.60 11.92
N GLU A 50 7.02 -4.40 12.85
CA GLU A 50 6.62 -3.07 13.31
C GLU A 50 7.77 -2.34 13.99
N GLU A 51 8.56 -3.05 14.81
CA GLU A 51 9.75 -2.48 15.46
C GLU A 51 10.82 -2.17 14.42
N MET A 52 11.11 -3.12 13.50
CA MET A 52 12.09 -2.95 12.42
C MET A 52 11.79 -1.78 11.50
N LEU A 53 10.52 -1.45 11.32
CA LEU A 53 10.03 -0.38 10.44
C LEU A 53 9.56 0.86 11.24
N SER A 54 10.02 1.05 12.47
CA SER A 54 9.75 2.26 13.24
C SER A 54 10.76 3.38 12.95
N HIS A 55 10.34 4.62 13.14
CA HIS A 55 11.22 5.79 13.04
C HIS A 55 12.38 5.69 14.04
N THR A 56 12.09 5.29 15.27
CA THR A 56 13.11 5.11 16.31
C THR A 56 14.16 4.09 15.88
N PHE A 57 13.74 2.95 15.33
CA PHE A 57 14.68 1.94 14.86
C PHE A 57 15.50 2.42 13.66
N PHE A 58 14.88 3.10 12.70
CA PHE A 58 15.59 3.73 11.58
C PHE A 58 16.69 4.66 12.08
N MET A 59 16.41 5.53 13.05
CA MET A 59 17.39 6.50 13.57
C MET A 59 18.51 5.86 14.38
N GLN A 60 18.25 4.77 15.08
CA GLN A 60 19.22 4.14 16.00
C GLN A 60 19.99 2.98 15.38
N HIS A 61 19.42 2.28 14.40
CA HIS A 61 19.92 1.04 13.82
C HIS A 61 19.87 1.04 12.29
N MET A 62 20.31 2.12 11.67
CA MET A 62 20.13 2.42 10.25
C MET A 62 20.67 1.33 9.32
N LYS A 63 21.84 0.74 9.63
CA LYS A 63 22.40 -0.40 8.90
C LYS A 63 21.45 -1.58 8.86
N THR A 64 20.96 -2.01 10.04
CA THR A 64 20.03 -3.14 10.15
C THR A 64 18.67 -2.83 9.53
N PHE A 65 18.22 -1.57 9.63
CA PHE A 65 17.01 -1.11 8.94
C PHE A 65 17.15 -1.28 7.42
N TYR A 66 18.25 -0.81 6.80
CA TYR A 66 18.42 -0.92 5.35
C TYR A 66 18.64 -2.35 4.89
N ASP A 67 19.31 -3.20 5.68
CA ASP A 67 19.42 -4.63 5.40
C ASP A 67 18.03 -5.28 5.35
N TYR A 68 17.22 -5.06 6.38
CA TYR A 68 15.85 -5.55 6.43
C TYR A 68 14.97 -4.96 5.32
N TYR A 69 15.01 -3.63 5.13
CA TYR A 69 14.20 -2.91 4.17
C TYR A 69 14.44 -3.39 2.74
N LYS A 70 15.72 -3.44 2.31
CA LYS A 70 16.08 -3.87 0.97
C LYS A 70 15.70 -5.33 0.70
N LYS A 71 15.82 -6.20 1.69
CA LYS A 71 15.55 -7.62 1.57
C LYS A 71 14.06 -7.97 1.57
N ASN A 72 13.27 -7.24 2.37
CA ASN A 72 11.90 -7.65 2.67
C ASN A 72 10.81 -6.72 2.13
N LEU A 73 11.16 -5.47 1.73
CA LEU A 73 10.18 -4.50 1.25
C LEU A 73 10.31 -4.14 -0.22
N LEU A 74 11.47 -4.37 -0.82
CA LEU A 74 11.73 -4.00 -2.22
C LEU A 74 11.51 -5.18 -3.14
N TYR A 75 10.56 -5.04 -4.06
CA TYR A 75 10.18 -6.04 -5.06
C TYR A 75 10.19 -5.42 -6.46
N PRO A 76 11.36 -5.03 -7.03
CA PRO A 76 11.45 -4.27 -8.28
C PRO A 76 10.84 -5.00 -9.48
N ASP A 77 10.89 -6.34 -9.46
CA ASP A 77 10.39 -7.18 -10.55
C ASP A 77 8.87 -7.47 -10.46
N ALA A 78 8.22 -7.06 -9.37
CA ALA A 78 6.79 -7.30 -9.19
C ALA A 78 5.96 -6.66 -10.30
N GLN A 79 4.95 -7.41 -10.76
CA GLN A 79 4.04 -6.96 -11.82
C GLN A 79 2.62 -6.81 -11.27
N PRO A 80 1.85 -5.84 -11.80
CA PRO A 80 0.44 -5.74 -11.48
C PRO A 80 -0.30 -7.04 -11.74
N ASN A 81 -1.16 -7.44 -10.82
CA ASN A 81 -2.04 -8.59 -11.00
C ASN A 81 -3.43 -8.16 -11.52
N LYS A 82 -4.33 -9.14 -11.68
CA LYS A 82 -5.68 -8.92 -12.22
C LYS A 82 -6.48 -7.85 -11.47
N ALA A 83 -6.31 -7.71 -10.14
CA ALA A 83 -7.02 -6.69 -9.37
C ALA A 83 -6.53 -5.27 -9.73
N HIS A 84 -5.22 -5.06 -9.83
CA HIS A 84 -4.65 -3.78 -10.23
C HIS A 84 -5.11 -3.39 -11.64
N LEU A 85 -5.06 -4.34 -12.59
CA LEU A 85 -5.46 -4.12 -13.97
C LEU A 85 -6.97 -3.82 -14.10
N ALA A 86 -7.81 -4.51 -13.34
CA ALA A 86 -9.24 -4.28 -13.31
C ALA A 86 -9.59 -2.88 -12.78
N LEU A 87 -8.92 -2.43 -11.70
CA LEU A 87 -9.12 -1.10 -11.14
C LEU A 87 -8.70 -0.02 -12.13
N ALA A 88 -7.55 -0.17 -12.78
CA ALA A 88 -7.09 0.78 -13.80
C ALA A 88 -8.04 0.84 -15.01
N LYS A 89 -8.57 -0.30 -15.45
CA LYS A 89 -9.58 -0.36 -16.50
C LYS A 89 -10.87 0.35 -16.11
N LEU A 90 -11.41 0.08 -14.92
CA LEU A 90 -12.61 0.74 -14.40
C LEU A 90 -12.40 2.25 -14.20
N GLU A 91 -11.18 2.69 -13.88
CA GLU A 91 -10.84 4.13 -13.83
C GLU A 91 -10.86 4.74 -15.24
N ALA A 92 -10.26 4.06 -16.23
CA ALA A 92 -10.30 4.51 -17.64
C ALA A 92 -11.74 4.60 -18.19
N GLU A 93 -12.64 3.73 -17.73
CA GLU A 93 -14.07 3.77 -18.04
C GLU A 93 -14.84 4.84 -17.24
N GLY A 94 -14.16 5.56 -16.35
CA GLY A 94 -14.74 6.62 -15.54
C GLY A 94 -15.57 6.13 -14.35
N LYS A 95 -15.56 4.85 -14.01
CA LYS A 95 -16.28 4.27 -12.87
C LYS A 95 -15.50 4.41 -11.57
N VAL A 96 -14.23 3.96 -11.52
CA VAL A 96 -13.34 4.19 -10.38
C VAL A 96 -12.85 5.64 -10.42
N LYS A 97 -12.99 6.35 -9.32
CA LYS A 97 -12.58 7.75 -9.16
C LYS A 97 -11.26 7.90 -8.43
N ALA A 98 -10.96 6.97 -7.55
CA ALA A 98 -9.69 6.93 -6.83
C ALA A 98 -9.41 5.52 -6.29
N VAL A 99 -8.13 5.25 -6.15
CA VAL A 99 -7.58 4.14 -5.37
C VAL A 99 -6.94 4.73 -4.12
N VAL A 100 -7.37 4.30 -2.95
CA VAL A 100 -6.74 4.61 -1.66
C VAL A 100 -6.01 3.36 -1.22
N THR A 101 -4.71 3.41 -1.11
CA THR A 101 -3.90 2.22 -0.82
C THR A 101 -2.99 2.41 0.40
N GLN A 102 -2.85 1.35 1.18
CA GLN A 102 -1.85 1.23 2.24
C GLN A 102 -0.52 0.67 1.71
N ASN A 103 -0.51 0.19 0.45
CA ASN A 103 0.67 -0.40 -0.16
C ASN A 103 1.64 0.67 -0.64
N ILE A 104 2.92 0.33 -0.57
CA ILE A 104 4.05 1.18 -0.96
C ILE A 104 4.72 0.75 -2.26
N ASP A 105 4.16 -0.27 -2.93
CA ASP A 105 4.78 -1.00 -4.05
C ASP A 105 4.65 -0.31 -5.43
N GLY A 106 3.74 0.67 -5.57
CA GLY A 106 3.51 1.39 -6.82
C GLY A 106 2.77 0.59 -7.91
N LEU A 107 2.24 -0.60 -7.59
CA LEU A 107 1.64 -1.47 -8.60
C LEU A 107 0.33 -0.93 -9.18
N HIS A 108 -0.42 -0.10 -8.44
CA HIS A 108 -1.61 0.57 -8.98
C HIS A 108 -1.24 1.53 -10.11
N GLN A 109 -0.22 2.36 -9.91
CA GLN A 109 0.28 3.28 -10.93
C GLN A 109 0.90 2.51 -12.11
N LYS A 110 1.65 1.45 -11.83
CA LYS A 110 2.22 0.55 -12.86
C LYS A 110 1.15 -0.13 -13.70
N ALA A 111 -0.03 -0.42 -13.13
CA ALA A 111 -1.20 -0.95 -13.85
C ALA A 111 -1.91 0.10 -14.71
N GLY A 112 -1.66 1.39 -14.48
CA GLY A 112 -2.27 2.50 -15.24
C GLY A 112 -3.24 3.37 -14.45
N SER A 113 -3.52 3.09 -13.17
CA SER A 113 -4.31 3.96 -12.31
C SER A 113 -3.67 5.34 -12.17
N LYS A 114 -4.48 6.41 -12.23
CA LYS A 114 -4.03 7.80 -12.25
C LYS A 114 -4.24 8.49 -10.91
N THR A 115 -5.38 8.25 -10.27
CA THR A 115 -5.74 8.85 -8.99
C THR A 115 -5.49 7.84 -7.88
N VAL A 116 -4.28 7.86 -7.32
CA VAL A 116 -3.85 6.92 -6.28
C VAL A 116 -3.37 7.69 -5.05
N TYR A 117 -4.05 7.49 -3.92
CA TYR A 117 -3.65 8.01 -2.62
C TYR A 117 -2.85 6.94 -1.88
N GLU A 118 -1.53 7.11 -1.83
CA GLU A 118 -0.58 6.20 -1.17
C GLU A 118 -0.43 6.60 0.30
N LEU A 119 -1.30 6.11 1.17
CA LEU A 119 -1.36 6.52 2.59
C LEU A 119 -0.05 6.31 3.36
N HIS A 120 0.73 5.31 2.96
CA HIS A 120 2.01 4.99 3.60
C HIS A 120 3.22 5.35 2.72
N GLY A 121 3.03 6.22 1.72
CA GLY A 121 4.09 6.63 0.81
C GLY A 121 4.45 5.56 -0.23
N SER A 122 5.70 5.58 -0.73
CA SER A 122 6.13 4.69 -1.81
C SER A 122 7.62 4.36 -1.74
N VAL A 123 7.98 3.11 -2.02
CA VAL A 123 9.38 2.69 -2.20
C VAL A 123 10.05 3.30 -3.44
N LEU A 124 9.24 3.80 -4.38
CA LEU A 124 9.74 4.37 -5.63
C LEU A 124 10.26 5.80 -5.46
N ARG A 125 9.95 6.45 -4.34
CA ARG A 125 10.41 7.81 -4.01
C ARG A 125 11.29 7.74 -2.78
N ASN A 126 12.43 8.41 -2.86
CA ASN A 126 13.38 8.48 -1.76
C ASN A 126 13.99 9.88 -1.73
N TYR A 127 14.25 10.43 -0.58
CA TYR A 127 14.72 11.81 -0.44
C TYR A 127 15.91 11.92 0.50
N CYS A 128 16.86 12.76 0.12
CA CYS A 128 17.97 13.11 1.00
C CYS A 128 17.44 13.86 2.23
N MET A 129 17.76 13.38 3.43
CA MET A 129 17.36 14.02 4.70
C MET A 129 17.98 15.40 4.90
N LYS A 130 19.06 15.76 4.16
CA LYS A 130 19.77 17.03 4.30
C LYS A 130 19.38 18.07 3.23
N CYS A 131 19.32 17.67 1.96
CA CYS A 131 19.10 18.61 0.85
C CYS A 131 17.81 18.35 0.07
N HIS A 132 17.01 17.35 0.48
CA HIS A 132 15.73 16.96 -0.11
C HIS A 132 15.80 16.55 -1.59
N THR A 133 17.00 16.29 -2.14
CA THR A 133 17.15 15.76 -3.50
C THR A 133 16.46 14.41 -3.59
N PHE A 134 15.68 14.24 -4.65
CA PHE A 134 15.02 12.97 -5.00
C PHE A 134 16.05 11.93 -5.44
N HIS A 135 15.80 10.68 -5.07
CA HIS A 135 16.51 9.47 -5.51
C HIS A 135 15.50 8.40 -5.90
N SER A 136 15.78 7.68 -6.98
CA SER A 136 14.94 6.58 -7.42
C SER A 136 15.14 5.32 -6.57
N LEU A 137 14.30 4.31 -6.81
CA LEU A 137 14.49 2.99 -6.19
C LEU A 137 15.82 2.36 -6.62
N GLU A 138 16.17 2.52 -7.89
CA GLU A 138 17.44 2.03 -8.45
C GLU A 138 18.64 2.64 -7.71
N ASP A 139 18.60 3.94 -7.40
CA ASP A 139 19.66 4.61 -6.63
C ASP A 139 19.80 4.00 -5.22
N VAL A 140 18.69 3.69 -4.56
CA VAL A 140 18.71 3.09 -3.21
C VAL A 140 19.24 1.65 -3.24
N MET A 141 19.01 0.94 -4.33
CA MET A 141 19.47 -0.44 -4.52
C MET A 141 20.90 -0.54 -5.06
N ASP A 142 21.45 0.53 -5.65
CA ASP A 142 22.77 0.55 -6.23
C ASP A 142 23.85 0.51 -5.13
N PRO A 143 24.70 -0.53 -5.08
CA PRO A 143 25.80 -0.61 -4.13
C PRO A 143 26.80 0.55 -4.23
N GLU A 144 26.97 1.15 -5.42
CA GLU A 144 27.89 2.28 -5.63
C GLU A 144 27.37 3.60 -5.03
N VAL A 145 26.07 3.68 -4.78
CA VAL A 145 25.41 4.82 -4.12
C VAL A 145 25.40 4.67 -2.60
N CYS A 146 25.61 3.45 -2.11
CA CYS A 146 25.60 3.14 -0.70
C CYS A 146 27.01 3.26 -0.08
N ASP A 147 27.05 3.57 1.22
CA ASP A 147 28.28 3.47 1.99
C ASP A 147 28.61 2.00 2.36
N GLU A 148 29.71 1.82 3.13
CA GLU A 148 30.18 0.50 3.59
C GLU A 148 29.18 -0.28 4.44
N ASP A 149 28.22 0.40 5.06
CA ASP A 149 27.12 -0.18 5.84
C ASP A 149 25.85 -0.42 5.00
N GLY A 150 25.91 -0.18 3.69
CA GLY A 150 24.80 -0.36 2.77
C GLY A 150 23.72 0.73 2.87
N ILE A 151 24.02 1.86 3.52
CA ILE A 151 23.12 3.00 3.69
C ILE A 151 23.22 3.90 2.45
N PRO A 152 22.11 4.19 1.74
CA PRO A 152 22.13 5.03 0.55
C PRO A 152 22.55 6.47 0.87
N ARG A 153 23.48 6.99 0.08
CA ARG A 153 24.03 8.34 0.21
C ARG A 153 23.61 9.24 -0.94
N CYS A 154 23.30 10.47 -0.62
CA CYS A 154 22.90 11.45 -1.62
C CYS A 154 24.07 11.77 -2.58
N LYS A 155 23.85 11.61 -3.87
CA LYS A 155 24.84 11.92 -4.93
C LYS A 155 25.23 13.41 -4.98
N VAL A 156 24.41 14.31 -4.38
CA VAL A 156 24.64 15.77 -4.38
C VAL A 156 25.40 16.24 -3.15
N CYS A 157 25.03 15.77 -1.96
CA CYS A 157 25.58 16.33 -0.72
C CYS A 157 26.12 15.29 0.27
N GLY A 158 26.11 14.00 -0.09
CA GLY A 158 26.57 12.90 0.77
C GLY A 158 25.67 12.60 1.96
N GLY A 159 24.54 13.30 2.11
CA GLY A 159 23.57 13.07 3.19
C GLY A 159 22.90 11.70 3.06
N ILE A 160 22.24 11.25 4.14
CA ILE A 160 21.48 10.00 4.14
C ILE A 160 20.23 10.16 3.28
N VAL A 161 19.93 9.18 2.46
CA VAL A 161 18.69 9.11 1.67
C VAL A 161 17.68 8.24 2.43
N LYS A 162 16.54 8.81 2.84
CA LYS A 162 15.43 8.08 3.48
C LYS A 162 14.36 7.76 2.46
N PRO A 163 13.80 6.54 2.46
CA PRO A 163 12.62 6.23 1.64
C PRO A 163 11.42 7.09 2.05
N ASP A 164 10.63 7.50 1.05
CA ASP A 164 9.34 8.18 1.24
C ASP A 164 8.26 7.17 1.65
N VAL A 165 8.58 6.40 2.67
CA VAL A 165 7.69 5.44 3.31
C VAL A 165 7.42 5.91 4.72
N VAL A 166 6.13 5.96 5.08
CA VAL A 166 5.70 6.31 6.44
C VAL A 166 6.03 5.15 7.37
N LEU A 167 7.01 5.37 8.23
CA LEU A 167 7.39 4.39 9.25
C LEU A 167 6.41 4.43 10.42
N TYR A 168 6.35 3.36 11.20
CA TYR A 168 5.66 3.42 12.49
C TYR A 168 6.22 4.59 13.30
N GLU A 169 5.39 5.25 14.10
CA GLU A 169 5.68 6.49 14.85
C GLU A 169 5.68 7.78 13.98
N GLU A 170 5.63 7.67 12.65
CA GLU A 170 5.51 8.84 11.77
C GLU A 170 4.05 9.16 11.45
N ALA A 171 3.75 10.43 11.20
CA ALA A 171 2.44 10.87 10.75
C ALA A 171 2.26 10.57 9.25
N LEU A 172 1.02 10.29 8.84
CA LEU A 172 0.66 10.23 7.43
C LEU A 172 0.68 11.65 6.83
N ASP A 173 0.89 11.73 5.52
CA ASP A 173 0.82 12.99 4.78
C ASP A 173 -0.60 13.57 4.81
N GLU A 174 -0.73 14.84 5.24
CA GLU A 174 -2.04 15.48 5.43
C GLU A 174 -2.79 15.67 4.11
N ASP A 175 -2.12 16.02 3.03
CA ASP A 175 -2.76 16.22 1.72
C ASP A 175 -3.25 14.89 1.16
N CYS A 176 -2.48 13.83 1.33
CA CYS A 176 -2.87 12.48 0.95
C CYS A 176 -4.10 12.00 1.74
N ILE A 177 -4.11 12.20 3.08
CA ILE A 177 -5.27 11.85 3.92
C ILE A 177 -6.50 12.64 3.50
N ASN A 178 -6.39 13.96 3.35
CA ASN A 178 -7.52 14.81 3.00
C ASN A 178 -8.12 14.41 1.66
N GLY A 179 -7.30 14.21 0.62
CA GLY A 179 -7.75 13.73 -0.68
C GLY A 179 -8.43 12.35 -0.61
N ALA A 180 -7.86 11.42 0.17
CA ALA A 180 -8.46 10.09 0.38
C ALA A 180 -9.81 10.18 1.08
N VAL A 181 -9.93 11.00 2.13
CA VAL A 181 -11.19 11.23 2.87
C VAL A 181 -12.25 11.85 1.97
N GLU A 182 -11.91 12.87 1.19
CA GLU A 182 -12.82 13.50 0.25
C GLU A 182 -13.31 12.50 -0.81
N ALA A 183 -12.41 11.71 -1.38
CA ALA A 183 -12.77 10.68 -2.35
C ALA A 183 -13.72 9.64 -1.75
N ILE A 184 -13.41 9.11 -0.54
CA ILE A 184 -14.24 8.13 0.16
C ILE A 184 -15.62 8.72 0.50
N ALA A 185 -15.68 9.96 0.98
CA ALA A 185 -16.93 10.60 1.34
C ALA A 185 -17.85 10.86 0.13
N ALA A 186 -17.27 11.13 -1.03
CA ALA A 186 -17.99 11.37 -2.28
C ALA A 186 -18.36 10.09 -3.05
N ALA A 187 -17.88 8.92 -2.62
CA ALA A 187 -18.09 7.66 -3.33
C ALA A 187 -19.55 7.19 -3.20
N TYR A 188 -20.12 6.70 -4.30
CA TYR A 188 -21.37 5.97 -4.30
C TYR A 188 -21.18 4.52 -3.82
N THR A 189 -20.08 3.92 -4.21
CA THR A 189 -19.66 2.58 -3.79
C THR A 189 -18.23 2.63 -3.27
N LEU A 190 -18.01 2.07 -2.09
CA LEU A 190 -16.67 1.81 -1.54
C LEU A 190 -16.39 0.31 -1.64
N ILE A 191 -15.34 -0.04 -2.37
CA ILE A 191 -14.83 -1.42 -2.43
C ILE A 191 -13.59 -1.49 -1.56
N ILE A 192 -13.65 -2.30 -0.52
CA ILE A 192 -12.52 -2.58 0.38
C ILE A 192 -11.93 -3.93 0.00
N GLY A 193 -10.62 -4.00 -0.26
CA GLY A 193 -9.98 -5.22 -0.72
C GLY A 193 -8.61 -5.49 -0.10
N GLY A 194 -8.34 -6.78 0.20
CA GLY A 194 -7.02 -7.23 0.62
C GLY A 194 -6.47 -6.54 1.86
N THR A 195 -7.31 -6.23 2.83
CA THR A 195 -6.88 -5.57 4.08
C THR A 195 -7.61 -6.15 5.29
N SER A 196 -6.87 -6.32 6.40
CA SER A 196 -7.45 -6.75 7.68
C SER A 196 -8.18 -5.63 8.43
N LEU A 197 -8.05 -4.36 7.99
CA LEU A 197 -8.65 -3.17 8.61
C LEU A 197 -8.24 -2.94 10.07
N VAL A 198 -7.02 -3.31 10.44
CA VAL A 198 -6.50 -3.17 11.82
C VAL A 198 -5.37 -2.13 11.94
N VAL A 199 -4.87 -1.58 10.82
CA VAL A 199 -3.80 -0.56 10.82
C VAL A 199 -4.41 0.83 10.87
N TYR A 200 -4.25 1.48 12.00
CA TYR A 200 -4.66 2.87 12.19
C TYR A 200 -3.49 3.83 11.98
N PRO A 201 -3.73 5.07 11.48
CA PRO A 201 -5.05 5.67 11.23
C PRO A 201 -5.73 5.27 9.91
N ALA A 202 -5.03 4.60 8.98
CA ALA A 202 -5.53 4.30 7.63
C ALA A 202 -6.89 3.56 7.64
N ALA A 203 -7.04 2.49 8.43
CA ALA A 203 -8.31 1.76 8.55
C ALA A 203 -9.48 2.63 9.03
N GLY A 204 -9.19 3.71 9.76
CA GLY A 204 -10.20 4.65 10.23
C GLY A 204 -10.84 5.50 9.13
N LEU A 205 -10.21 5.62 7.95
CA LEU A 205 -10.72 6.46 6.86
C LEU A 205 -12.03 5.94 6.27
N ILE A 206 -12.26 4.63 6.30
CA ILE A 206 -13.50 4.04 5.77
C ILE A 206 -14.77 4.53 6.49
N ARG A 207 -14.65 5.04 7.72
CA ARG A 207 -15.77 5.62 8.48
C ARG A 207 -16.35 6.90 7.85
N TYR A 208 -15.62 7.54 6.93
CA TYR A 208 -16.08 8.72 6.20
C TYR A 208 -17.01 8.35 5.04
N PHE A 209 -17.08 7.07 4.64
CA PHE A 209 -18.00 6.63 3.60
C PHE A 209 -19.46 6.90 3.97
N ARG A 210 -20.21 7.48 3.01
CA ARG A 210 -21.64 7.83 3.13
C ARG A 210 -22.47 7.37 1.94
N GLY A 211 -21.86 6.58 1.05
CA GLY A 211 -22.50 6.11 -0.17
C GLY A 211 -23.49 4.97 0.05
N LYS A 212 -23.90 4.35 -1.05
CA LYS A 212 -24.95 3.33 -1.06
C LYS A 212 -24.40 1.93 -0.79
N ASN A 213 -23.28 1.54 -1.43
CA ASN A 213 -22.82 0.16 -1.38
C ASN A 213 -21.44 0.09 -0.73
N LEU A 214 -21.32 -0.70 0.31
CA LEU A 214 -20.07 -1.09 0.94
C LEU A 214 -19.76 -2.54 0.54
N VAL A 215 -18.70 -2.75 -0.22
CA VAL A 215 -18.26 -4.08 -0.67
C VAL A 215 -16.95 -4.43 0.02
N LEU A 216 -16.84 -5.65 0.52
CA LEU A 216 -15.63 -6.15 1.16
C LEU A 216 -15.16 -7.43 0.48
N ILE A 217 -13.92 -7.41 0.00
CA ILE A 217 -13.26 -8.56 -0.67
C ILE A 217 -11.97 -8.87 0.07
N ASN A 218 -12.00 -9.90 0.90
CA ASN A 218 -10.84 -10.28 1.70
C ASN A 218 -10.85 -11.77 2.02
N LYS A 219 -9.69 -12.44 2.00
CA LYS A 219 -9.62 -13.88 2.28
C LYS A 219 -10.09 -14.24 3.69
N SER A 220 -9.78 -13.39 4.67
CA SER A 220 -10.13 -13.58 6.07
C SER A 220 -11.26 -12.65 6.49
N VAL A 221 -12.00 -13.04 7.53
CA VAL A 221 -13.02 -12.21 8.18
C VAL A 221 -12.38 -10.93 8.71
N THR A 222 -13.12 -9.83 8.63
CA THR A 222 -12.72 -8.51 9.13
C THR A 222 -13.76 -7.95 10.13
N PRO A 223 -13.37 -6.95 10.94
CA PRO A 223 -14.31 -6.29 11.84
C PRO A 223 -15.46 -5.54 11.15
N TYR A 224 -15.46 -5.48 9.82
CA TYR A 224 -16.45 -4.75 9.03
C TYR A 224 -17.37 -5.64 8.20
N ASP A 225 -17.23 -6.96 8.27
CA ASP A 225 -18.06 -7.90 7.52
C ASP A 225 -19.56 -7.67 7.77
N ASP A 226 -19.94 -7.49 9.04
CA ASP A 226 -21.34 -7.26 9.43
C ASP A 226 -21.93 -5.92 8.95
N LYS A 227 -21.10 -5.00 8.45
CA LYS A 227 -21.49 -3.68 7.96
C LYS A 227 -21.53 -3.58 6.45
N ALA A 228 -20.96 -4.57 5.76
CA ALA A 228 -20.86 -4.56 4.30
C ALA A 228 -22.15 -5.10 3.65
N ASP A 229 -22.57 -4.49 2.53
CA ASP A 229 -23.70 -4.95 1.73
C ASP A 229 -23.36 -6.21 0.92
N LEU A 230 -22.06 -6.40 0.64
CA LEU A 230 -21.54 -7.60 -0.01
C LEU A 230 -20.16 -7.94 0.58
N VAL A 231 -20.02 -9.18 1.04
CA VAL A 231 -18.77 -9.75 1.53
C VAL A 231 -18.37 -10.92 0.64
N ILE A 232 -17.14 -10.94 0.15
CA ILE A 232 -16.59 -12.04 -0.66
C ILE A 232 -15.28 -12.49 -0.03
N HIS A 233 -15.25 -13.72 0.50
CA HIS A 233 -14.04 -14.32 1.06
C HIS A 233 -13.28 -15.12 0.00
N ASP A 234 -12.53 -14.39 -0.86
CA ASP A 234 -11.66 -15.02 -1.88
C ASP A 234 -10.48 -14.07 -2.22
N ALA A 235 -9.57 -14.55 -3.08
CA ALA A 235 -8.47 -13.77 -3.61
C ALA A 235 -8.99 -12.64 -4.50
N ILE A 236 -8.52 -11.41 -4.24
CA ILE A 236 -9.08 -10.22 -4.89
C ILE A 236 -8.88 -10.20 -6.40
N GLY A 237 -7.74 -10.68 -6.91
CA GLY A 237 -7.48 -10.74 -8.34
C GLY A 237 -8.42 -11.71 -9.07
N LYS A 238 -8.78 -12.82 -8.42
CA LYS A 238 -9.78 -13.75 -8.92
C LYS A 238 -11.18 -13.13 -8.93
N VAL A 239 -11.54 -12.40 -7.87
CA VAL A 239 -12.86 -11.76 -7.72
C VAL A 239 -13.04 -10.60 -8.70
N MET A 240 -11.98 -9.79 -8.87
CA MET A 240 -11.96 -8.60 -9.71
C MET A 240 -11.62 -8.89 -11.18
N GLU A 241 -11.55 -10.14 -11.58
CA GLU A 241 -11.31 -10.49 -12.99
C GLU A 241 -12.44 -9.95 -13.88
N TYR A 242 -12.14 -8.84 -14.60
CA TYR A 242 -13.08 -8.01 -15.34
C TYR A 242 -12.75 -7.94 -16.84
#